data_88bf0ff99ac78d6d15cbbec874e4d9e9
#
_entry.id   88bf0ff99ac78d6d15cbbec874e4d9e9
#
_cell.length_a   1.000
_cell.length_b   1.000
_cell.length_c   1.000
_cell.angle_alpha   90.00
_cell.angle_beta   90.00
_cell.angle_gamma   90.00
#
_symmetry.space_group_name_H-M   'P 1'
#
loop_
_entity.id
_entity.type
_entity.pdbx_description
1 polymer ?
#
loop_
_entity_poly.entity_id
_entity_poly.type
_entity_poly.pdbx_seq_one_letter_code
_entity_poly.pdbx_strand_id
1 'polypeptide(L)'
;MEKHKKEKKKLGLSTKIFIALLTGAVCGVLIHYYMPEGYFRDTILINGILYVLGNGFIRLMQMLVVPLVFCSLVCGAMAIGDTKTLGTVGVKTILFYLCTTALAICVALGIASLINPGVGLNIALPEDATEVATTQVDFAETLLNIIPKNIFTSLSAGDMLPIIFFALFVGILLAAMGNRVSTVANFFSQFNDIMMEMTIAVMKAAPVGVFCLIAKTFAGIGLDAFVPMLKYMGSVILALAVQCFVVYQVMLFVFTRLNPFKFIKKFFPVMTFAFSTSTSNATIPLSIDTLYKKIGVSKQISSFTIPLGATINMDGTSIMQGVAVVFIAQAYGIPLTPAAIATVIATATIASIGTAGVPSVGLVTLSMVLTSVGLPTEGIALIMGIDRILDMLRTAVNITGDAVCTTIVAKQQGAFNEKTFQADN
;
A
#
# COMPACT_ATOMS: atom_id res chain seq x y z
N MET A 1 9.66 47.90 20.03
CA MET A 1 10.54 46.74 19.79
C MET A 1 9.74 45.47 20.05
N GLU A 2 8.97 45.00 19.06
CA GLU A 2 8.24 43.71 19.12
C GLU A 2 9.21 42.58 18.82
N LYS A 3 9.44 41.70 19.79
CA LYS A 3 10.19 40.48 19.63
C LYS A 3 9.35 39.49 18.79
N HIS A 4 9.65 39.35 17.51
CA HIS A 4 9.20 38.23 16.72
C HIS A 4 9.62 36.89 17.40
N LYS A 5 8.70 36.26 18.12
CA LYS A 5 8.82 34.88 18.55
C LYS A 5 8.86 34.02 17.27
N LYS A 6 10.05 33.55 16.87
CA LYS A 6 10.18 32.50 15.85
C LYS A 6 9.37 31.29 16.31
N GLU A 7 8.21 31.06 15.74
CA GLU A 7 7.49 29.80 15.90
C GLU A 7 8.41 28.65 15.44
N LYS A 8 8.80 27.82 16.39
CA LYS A 8 9.52 26.58 16.07
C LYS A 8 8.61 25.74 15.17
N LYS A 9 8.93 25.60 13.89
CA LYS A 9 8.24 24.69 12.97
C LYS A 9 8.20 23.31 13.62
N LYS A 10 7.01 22.83 13.99
CA LYS A 10 6.82 21.45 14.50
C LYS A 10 7.25 20.47 13.42
N LEU A 11 8.15 19.54 13.78
CA LEU A 11 8.60 18.49 12.87
C LEU A 11 7.41 17.66 12.40
N GLY A 12 7.31 17.42 11.10
CA GLY A 12 6.29 16.57 10.53
C GLY A 12 6.42 15.09 11.01
N LEU A 13 5.33 14.34 10.94
CA LEU A 13 5.31 12.93 11.37
C LEU A 13 6.38 12.10 10.64
N SER A 14 6.53 12.29 9.34
CA SER A 14 7.56 11.63 8.51
C SER A 14 8.98 11.84 9.04
N THR A 15 9.32 13.09 9.36
CA THR A 15 10.63 13.43 9.93
C THR A 15 10.86 12.76 11.29
N LYS A 16 9.81 12.70 12.13
CA LYS A 16 9.89 12.02 13.43
C LYS A 16 10.13 10.52 13.26
N ILE A 17 9.44 9.86 12.32
CA ILE A 17 9.62 8.43 12.03
C ILE A 17 11.02 8.17 11.48
N PHE A 18 11.54 9.03 10.60
CA PHE A 18 12.89 8.90 10.07
C PHE A 18 13.97 9.07 11.15
N ILE A 19 13.82 10.04 12.05
CA ILE A 19 14.71 10.20 13.21
C ILE A 19 14.62 8.96 14.12
N ALA A 20 13.43 8.46 14.39
CA ALA A 20 13.20 7.27 15.20
C ALA A 20 13.88 6.01 14.60
N LEU A 21 13.82 5.86 13.26
CA LEU A 21 14.52 4.80 12.55
C LEU A 21 16.03 4.89 12.76
N LEU A 22 16.63 6.05 12.46
CA LEU A 22 18.09 6.22 12.59
C LEU A 22 18.56 6.03 14.03
N THR A 23 17.86 6.66 14.98
CA THR A 23 18.20 6.52 16.41
C THR A 23 17.97 5.11 16.92
N GLY A 24 16.90 4.44 16.48
CA GLY A 24 16.63 3.04 16.80
C GLY A 24 17.72 2.10 16.28
N ALA A 25 18.16 2.29 15.02
CA ALA A 25 19.25 1.49 14.47
C ALA A 25 20.58 1.69 15.24
N VAL A 26 20.93 2.94 15.52
CA VAL A 26 22.14 3.24 16.32
C VAL A 26 22.04 2.64 17.72
N CYS A 27 20.91 2.83 18.41
CA CYS A 27 20.71 2.25 19.74
C CYS A 27 20.76 0.71 19.70
N GLY A 28 20.14 0.08 18.72
CA GLY A 28 20.16 -1.37 18.56
C GLY A 28 21.57 -1.90 18.34
N VAL A 29 22.34 -1.28 17.45
CA VAL A 29 23.77 -1.63 17.21
C VAL A 29 24.60 -1.43 18.49
N LEU A 30 24.41 -0.33 19.23
CA LEU A 30 25.10 -0.12 20.51
C LEU A 30 24.74 -1.18 21.52
N ILE A 31 23.48 -1.57 21.64
CA ILE A 31 23.03 -2.66 22.52
C ILE A 31 23.72 -3.97 22.10
N HIS A 32 23.78 -4.26 20.79
CA HIS A 32 24.37 -5.50 20.28
C HIS A 32 25.87 -5.64 20.63
N TYR A 33 26.66 -4.60 20.37
CA TYR A 33 28.12 -4.70 20.45
C TYR A 33 28.70 -4.27 21.81
N TYR A 34 28.04 -3.40 22.57
CA TYR A 34 28.59 -2.81 23.79
C TYR A 34 27.90 -3.26 25.07
N MET A 35 26.68 -3.84 24.97
CA MET A 35 25.97 -4.28 26.17
C MET A 35 26.18 -5.78 26.40
N PRO A 36 26.71 -6.22 27.56
CA PRO A 36 26.93 -7.63 27.82
C PRO A 36 25.62 -8.41 27.86
N GLU A 37 25.65 -9.62 27.34
CA GLU A 37 24.51 -10.54 27.40
C GLU A 37 24.13 -10.81 28.85
N GLY A 38 22.83 -10.80 29.16
CA GLY A 38 22.33 -11.00 30.51
C GLY A 38 20.88 -10.60 30.69
N TYR A 39 20.35 -10.90 31.87
CA TYR A 39 18.94 -10.70 32.20
C TYR A 39 18.44 -9.28 31.92
N PHE A 40 19.23 -8.24 32.21
CA PHE A 40 18.80 -6.85 31.94
C PHE A 40 18.71 -6.54 30.45
N ARG A 41 19.74 -6.91 29.65
CA ARG A 41 19.76 -6.68 28.21
C ARG A 41 18.66 -7.47 27.52
N ASP A 42 18.64 -8.78 27.73
CA ASP A 42 17.86 -9.68 26.87
C ASP A 42 16.41 -9.78 27.37
N THR A 43 16.15 -9.85 28.68
CA THR A 43 14.80 -10.02 29.21
C THR A 43 14.10 -8.69 29.45
N ILE A 44 14.75 -7.73 30.14
CA ILE A 44 14.06 -6.47 30.46
C ILE A 44 14.03 -5.52 29.28
N LEU A 45 15.16 -5.28 28.61
CA LEU A 45 15.25 -4.26 27.57
C LEU A 45 14.73 -4.78 26.23
N ILE A 46 15.32 -5.85 25.68
CA ILE A 46 15.01 -6.34 24.32
C ILE A 46 13.65 -7.02 24.30
N ASN A 47 13.44 -8.05 25.13
CA ASN A 47 12.20 -8.83 25.16
C ASN A 47 11.12 -8.26 26.10
N GLY A 48 11.43 -7.25 26.90
CA GLY A 48 10.49 -6.50 27.71
C GLY A 48 10.09 -5.19 27.01
N ILE A 49 10.83 -4.12 27.26
CA ILE A 49 10.43 -2.76 26.86
C ILE A 49 10.32 -2.61 25.33
N LEU A 50 11.38 -2.96 24.60
CA LEU A 50 11.38 -2.81 23.13
C LEU A 50 10.34 -3.70 22.48
N TYR A 51 10.19 -4.94 22.96
CA TYR A 51 9.17 -5.87 22.48
C TYR A 51 7.75 -5.36 22.72
N VAL A 52 7.41 -4.96 23.95
CA VAL A 52 6.05 -4.55 24.31
C VAL A 52 5.64 -3.29 23.55
N LEU A 53 6.49 -2.26 23.48
CA LEU A 53 6.17 -1.01 22.77
C LEU A 53 6.15 -1.21 21.26
N GLY A 54 7.09 -1.96 20.70
CA GLY A 54 7.16 -2.25 19.27
C GLY A 54 6.00 -3.10 18.80
N ASN A 55 5.78 -4.26 19.41
CA ASN A 55 4.68 -5.15 19.06
C ASN A 55 3.31 -4.59 19.46
N GLY A 56 3.24 -3.77 20.52
CA GLY A 56 2.03 -3.01 20.86
C GLY A 56 1.59 -2.11 19.70
N PHE A 57 2.55 -1.44 19.06
CA PHE A 57 2.26 -0.65 17.84
C PHE A 57 1.78 -1.53 16.68
N ILE A 58 2.43 -2.69 16.44
CA ILE A 58 1.95 -3.65 15.41
C ILE A 58 0.52 -4.11 15.71
N ARG A 59 0.21 -4.48 16.96
CA ARG A 59 -1.14 -4.89 17.36
C ARG A 59 -2.19 -3.79 17.16
N LEU A 60 -1.83 -2.52 17.45
CA LEU A 60 -2.70 -1.38 17.14
C LEU A 60 -2.98 -1.26 15.63
N MET A 61 -1.98 -1.50 14.78
CA MET A 61 -2.18 -1.53 13.33
C MET A 61 -3.06 -2.71 12.92
N GLN A 62 -2.78 -3.92 13.40
CA GLN A 62 -3.55 -5.13 13.09
C GLN A 62 -5.02 -5.01 13.52
N MET A 63 -5.32 -4.38 14.66
CA MET A 63 -6.69 -4.13 15.13
C MET A 63 -7.54 -3.37 14.09
N LEU A 64 -6.91 -2.52 13.29
CA LEU A 64 -7.60 -1.73 12.28
C LEU A 64 -7.86 -2.49 10.97
N VAL A 65 -7.13 -3.60 10.71
CA VAL A 65 -7.14 -4.27 9.41
C VAL A 65 -8.54 -4.66 8.97
N VAL A 66 -9.21 -5.50 9.75
CA VAL A 66 -10.53 -6.05 9.38
C VAL A 66 -11.58 -4.95 9.20
N PRO A 67 -11.83 -4.05 10.19
CA PRO A 67 -12.87 -3.05 10.05
C PRO A 67 -12.56 -2.00 8.98
N LEU A 68 -11.30 -1.58 8.84
CA LEU A 68 -10.88 -0.62 7.82
C LEU A 68 -11.06 -1.20 6.41
N VAL A 69 -10.52 -2.41 6.17
CA VAL A 69 -10.59 -3.07 4.86
C VAL A 69 -12.04 -3.33 4.48
N PHE A 70 -12.86 -3.84 5.40
CA PHE A 70 -14.27 -4.10 5.15
C PHE A 70 -15.01 -2.83 4.72
N CYS A 71 -14.95 -1.76 5.52
CA CYS A 71 -15.66 -0.52 5.21
C CYS A 71 -15.12 0.18 3.96
N SER A 72 -13.80 0.20 3.78
CA SER A 72 -13.16 0.80 2.62
C SER A 72 -13.54 0.09 1.31
N LEU A 73 -13.59 -1.24 1.33
CA LEU A 73 -14.03 -2.04 0.18
C LEU A 73 -15.52 -1.85 -0.14
N VAL A 74 -16.38 -1.77 0.89
CA VAL A 74 -17.80 -1.45 0.68
C VAL A 74 -17.94 -0.08 0.02
N CYS A 75 -17.24 0.95 0.52
CA CYS A 75 -17.25 2.28 -0.06
C CYS A 75 -16.68 2.31 -1.49
N GLY A 76 -15.56 1.61 -1.73
CA GLY A 76 -14.97 1.46 -3.05
C GLY A 76 -15.93 0.80 -4.05
N ALA A 77 -16.59 -0.28 -3.65
CA ALA A 77 -17.57 -0.97 -4.48
C ALA A 77 -18.84 -0.13 -4.74
N MET A 78 -19.29 0.67 -3.76
CA MET A 78 -20.37 1.64 -3.99
C MET A 78 -20.00 2.68 -5.05
N ALA A 79 -18.77 3.19 -5.03
CA ALA A 79 -18.30 4.15 -6.02
C ALA A 79 -18.25 3.56 -7.44
N ILE A 80 -17.94 2.26 -7.58
CA ILE A 80 -18.01 1.53 -8.85
C ILE A 80 -19.46 1.44 -9.37
N GLY A 81 -20.42 1.18 -8.50
CA GLY A 81 -21.82 1.07 -8.84
C GLY A 81 -22.44 2.37 -9.41
N ASP A 82 -21.94 3.52 -8.97
CA ASP A 82 -22.39 4.84 -9.46
C ASP A 82 -21.92 5.14 -10.89
N THR A 83 -21.05 4.27 -11.46
CA THR A 83 -20.58 4.35 -12.86
C THR A 83 -21.68 4.15 -13.90
N LYS A 84 -22.92 3.80 -13.51
CA LYS A 84 -24.08 3.80 -14.41
C LYS A 84 -24.27 5.15 -15.14
N THR A 85 -23.81 6.23 -14.52
CA THR A 85 -23.89 7.58 -15.07
C THR A 85 -22.85 7.83 -16.20
N LEU A 86 -21.71 7.11 -16.20
CA LEU A 86 -20.64 7.26 -17.19
C LEU A 86 -20.39 5.99 -18.05
N GLY A 87 -21.12 4.91 -17.80
CA GLY A 87 -21.16 3.73 -18.67
C GLY A 87 -19.78 3.14 -19.00
N THR A 88 -19.43 3.18 -20.28
CA THR A 88 -18.21 2.57 -20.84
C THR A 88 -16.90 3.13 -20.23
N VAL A 89 -16.88 4.41 -19.82
CA VAL A 89 -15.71 5.05 -19.20
C VAL A 89 -15.37 4.38 -17.89
N GLY A 90 -16.36 4.16 -17.01
CA GLY A 90 -16.15 3.55 -15.71
C GLY A 90 -15.62 2.12 -15.80
N VAL A 91 -16.27 1.28 -16.64
CA VAL A 91 -15.84 -0.11 -16.83
C VAL A 91 -14.41 -0.20 -17.38
N LYS A 92 -14.09 0.61 -18.40
CA LYS A 92 -12.73 0.65 -18.97
C LYS A 92 -11.70 1.08 -17.93
N THR A 93 -12.00 2.09 -17.13
CA THR A 93 -11.11 2.60 -16.09
C THR A 93 -10.84 1.55 -15.04
N ILE A 94 -11.86 0.85 -14.55
CA ILE A 94 -11.72 -0.19 -13.54
C ILE A 94 -10.91 -1.38 -14.08
N LEU A 95 -11.24 -1.86 -15.27
CA LEU A 95 -10.49 -2.96 -15.90
C LEU A 95 -9.01 -2.58 -16.09
N PHE A 96 -8.75 -1.33 -16.48
CA PHE A 96 -7.39 -0.84 -16.62
C PHE A 96 -6.64 -0.85 -15.28
N TYR A 97 -7.24 -0.33 -14.21
CA TYR A 97 -6.63 -0.34 -12.89
C TYR A 97 -6.35 -1.76 -12.37
N LEU A 98 -7.27 -2.69 -12.52
CA LEU A 98 -7.04 -4.08 -12.12
C LEU A 98 -5.91 -4.73 -12.92
N CYS A 99 -5.84 -4.49 -14.23
CA CYS A 99 -4.76 -4.99 -15.06
C CYS A 99 -3.41 -4.39 -14.71
N THR A 100 -3.33 -3.08 -14.46
CA THR A 100 -2.08 -2.41 -14.09
C THR A 100 -1.59 -2.86 -12.72
N THR A 101 -2.50 -3.05 -11.76
CA THR A 101 -2.16 -3.54 -10.43
C THR A 101 -1.63 -4.97 -10.47
N ALA A 102 -2.31 -5.87 -11.18
CA ALA A 102 -1.83 -7.24 -11.34
C ALA A 102 -0.44 -7.29 -12.02
N LEU A 103 -0.24 -6.46 -13.05
CA LEU A 103 1.05 -6.34 -13.73
C LEU A 103 2.14 -5.77 -12.80
N ALA A 104 1.79 -4.77 -12.00
CA ALA A 104 2.69 -4.17 -11.02
C ALA A 104 3.19 -5.18 -9.98
N ILE A 105 2.29 -6.05 -9.49
CA ILE A 105 2.65 -7.13 -8.58
C ILE A 105 3.57 -8.15 -9.26
N CYS A 106 3.28 -8.54 -10.50
CA CYS A 106 4.14 -9.45 -11.27
C CYS A 106 5.55 -8.87 -11.44
N VAL A 107 5.66 -7.58 -11.76
CA VAL A 107 6.95 -6.87 -11.86
C VAL A 107 7.67 -6.89 -10.50
N ALA A 108 6.95 -6.62 -9.41
CA ALA A 108 7.49 -6.61 -8.06
C ALA A 108 8.04 -7.97 -7.63
N LEU A 109 7.25 -9.03 -7.83
CA LEU A 109 7.65 -10.42 -7.53
C LEU A 109 8.85 -10.85 -8.37
N GLY A 110 8.86 -10.51 -9.67
CA GLY A 110 9.98 -10.79 -10.57
C GLY A 110 11.28 -10.12 -10.11
N ILE A 111 11.23 -8.82 -9.83
CA ILE A 111 12.42 -8.05 -9.37
C ILE A 111 12.90 -8.56 -8.00
N ALA A 112 11.99 -8.80 -7.05
CA ALA A 112 12.34 -9.29 -5.74
C ALA A 112 12.96 -10.69 -5.79
N SER A 113 12.44 -11.57 -6.65
CA SER A 113 13.00 -12.92 -6.85
C SER A 113 14.38 -12.90 -7.54
N LEU A 114 14.68 -11.88 -8.35
CA LEU A 114 16.02 -11.71 -8.96
C LEU A 114 17.03 -11.15 -7.96
N ILE A 115 16.64 -10.18 -7.13
CA ILE A 115 17.54 -9.51 -6.17
C ILE A 115 17.74 -10.34 -4.91
N ASN A 116 16.74 -11.16 -4.55
CA ASN A 116 16.72 -11.97 -3.32
C ASN A 116 17.01 -11.14 -2.06
N PRO A 117 16.16 -10.15 -1.74
CA PRO A 117 16.47 -9.17 -0.70
C PRO A 117 16.49 -9.72 0.72
N GLY A 118 15.76 -10.80 1.01
CA GLY A 118 15.64 -11.38 2.37
C GLY A 118 16.67 -12.45 2.70
N VAL A 119 17.41 -12.92 1.69
CA VAL A 119 18.41 -13.98 1.89
C VAL A 119 19.53 -13.52 2.82
N GLY A 120 19.81 -14.34 3.83
CA GLY A 120 20.86 -14.11 4.82
C GLY A 120 20.38 -13.56 6.17
N LEU A 121 19.10 -13.23 6.33
CA LEU A 121 18.55 -12.77 7.61
C LEU A 121 18.33 -13.91 8.61
N ASN A 122 17.97 -15.12 8.15
CA ASN A 122 17.78 -16.34 8.96
C ASN A 122 17.04 -16.10 10.29
N ILE A 123 15.87 -15.46 10.22
CA ILE A 123 15.07 -15.15 11.41
C ILE A 123 14.35 -16.41 11.86
N ALA A 124 14.38 -16.68 13.18
CA ALA A 124 13.63 -17.80 13.74
C ALA A 124 12.13 -17.60 13.54
N LEU A 125 11.45 -18.65 13.10
CA LEU A 125 9.99 -18.65 13.00
C LEU A 125 9.37 -18.45 14.40
N PRO A 126 8.31 -17.64 14.53
CA PRO A 126 7.50 -17.60 15.74
C PRO A 126 6.95 -19.02 16.05
N GLU A 127 6.87 -19.37 17.33
CA GLU A 127 6.41 -20.72 17.76
C GLU A 127 5.03 -21.08 17.18
N ASP A 128 4.16 -20.07 17.00
CA ASP A 128 2.81 -20.23 16.46
C ASP A 128 2.77 -20.36 14.90
N ALA A 129 3.87 -20.09 14.21
CA ALA A 129 3.90 -20.12 12.73
C ALA A 129 4.28 -21.49 12.16
N THR A 130 4.73 -22.43 12.98
CA THR A 130 5.20 -23.74 12.53
C THR A 130 4.10 -24.65 11.96
N GLU A 131 2.85 -24.46 12.33
CA GLU A 131 1.71 -25.25 11.82
C GLU A 131 1.24 -24.83 10.42
N VAL A 132 1.52 -23.59 9.98
CA VAL A 132 0.97 -23.03 8.72
C VAL A 132 1.86 -23.39 7.51
N ALA A 133 3.16 -23.61 7.71
CA ALA A 133 4.12 -23.80 6.61
C ALA A 133 4.01 -25.17 5.88
N THR A 134 3.26 -26.13 6.41
CA THR A 134 3.17 -27.50 5.86
C THR A 134 1.87 -27.84 5.13
N THR A 135 0.87 -26.99 5.19
CA THR A 135 -0.39 -27.21 4.46
C THR A 135 -0.19 -26.90 2.98
N GLN A 136 -0.21 -27.92 2.14
CA GLN A 136 -0.34 -27.71 0.69
C GLN A 136 -1.65 -26.98 0.43
N VAL A 137 -1.56 -25.73 -0.02
CA VAL A 137 -2.72 -24.92 -0.36
C VAL A 137 -3.37 -25.54 -1.59
N ASP A 138 -4.48 -26.24 -1.40
CA ASP A 138 -5.29 -26.72 -2.52
C ASP A 138 -5.95 -25.49 -3.18
N PHE A 139 -5.58 -25.27 -4.45
CA PHE A 139 -6.10 -24.14 -5.24
C PHE A 139 -7.64 -24.18 -5.35
N ALA A 140 -8.24 -25.38 -5.49
CA ALA A 140 -9.69 -25.52 -5.57
C ALA A 140 -10.37 -25.16 -4.25
N GLU A 141 -9.79 -25.59 -3.14
CA GLU A 141 -10.29 -25.25 -1.80
C GLU A 141 -10.11 -23.75 -1.49
N THR A 142 -9.00 -23.17 -1.91
CA THR A 142 -8.79 -21.72 -1.79
C THR A 142 -9.84 -20.91 -2.55
N LEU A 143 -10.16 -21.31 -3.79
CA LEU A 143 -11.22 -20.68 -4.58
C LEU A 143 -12.61 -20.84 -3.94
N LEU A 144 -12.91 -22.01 -3.41
CA LEU A 144 -14.19 -22.26 -2.73
C LEU A 144 -14.31 -21.42 -1.44
N ASN A 145 -13.23 -21.31 -0.69
CA ASN A 145 -13.17 -20.55 0.56
C ASN A 145 -13.23 -19.03 0.38
N ILE A 146 -13.18 -18.51 -0.86
CA ILE A 146 -13.51 -17.10 -1.16
C ILE A 146 -14.96 -16.79 -0.73
N ILE A 147 -15.87 -17.75 -0.85
CA ILE A 147 -17.27 -17.58 -0.46
C ILE A 147 -17.43 -18.03 1.00
N PRO A 148 -17.68 -17.13 1.96
CA PRO A 148 -17.77 -17.51 3.35
C PRO A 148 -19.05 -18.31 3.65
N LYS A 149 -18.90 -19.42 4.38
CA LYS A 149 -20.06 -20.12 4.97
C LYS A 149 -20.73 -19.26 6.06
N ASN A 150 -19.94 -18.50 6.79
CA ASN A 150 -20.40 -17.55 7.80
C ASN A 150 -19.44 -16.36 7.86
N ILE A 151 -19.92 -15.19 7.49
CA ILE A 151 -19.10 -13.97 7.46
C ILE A 151 -18.57 -13.56 8.83
N PHE A 152 -19.35 -13.77 9.89
CA PHE A 152 -18.93 -13.40 11.25
C PHE A 152 -17.72 -14.23 11.71
N THR A 153 -17.66 -15.50 11.34
CA THR A 153 -16.50 -16.35 11.59
C THR A 153 -15.28 -15.79 10.85
N SER A 154 -15.42 -15.45 9.57
CA SER A 154 -14.31 -14.87 8.78
C SER A 154 -13.85 -13.51 9.33
N LEU A 155 -14.77 -12.64 9.74
CA LEU A 155 -14.45 -11.36 10.37
C LEU A 155 -13.67 -11.55 11.69
N SER A 156 -14.10 -12.53 12.50
CA SER A 156 -13.46 -12.85 13.79
C SER A 156 -12.08 -13.48 13.61
N ALA A 157 -11.91 -14.37 12.63
CA ALA A 157 -10.65 -15.02 12.30
C ALA A 157 -9.69 -14.10 11.52
N GLY A 158 -10.21 -13.05 10.88
CA GLY A 158 -9.42 -12.20 9.99
C GLY A 158 -9.16 -12.83 8.61
N ASP A 159 -10.02 -13.77 8.18
CA ASP A 159 -9.90 -14.43 6.88
C ASP A 159 -10.23 -13.46 5.74
N MET A 160 -9.20 -12.90 5.11
CA MET A 160 -9.34 -11.74 4.25
C MET A 160 -10.08 -12.01 2.95
N LEU A 161 -9.85 -13.15 2.27
CA LEU A 161 -10.51 -13.46 1.00
C LEU A 161 -12.05 -13.47 1.13
N PRO A 162 -12.65 -14.19 2.10
CA PRO A 162 -14.09 -14.13 2.34
C PRO A 162 -14.59 -12.73 2.75
N ILE A 163 -13.82 -11.99 3.55
CA ILE A 163 -14.16 -10.62 3.97
C ILE A 163 -14.24 -9.70 2.76
N ILE A 164 -13.26 -9.77 1.86
CA ILE A 164 -13.20 -9.00 0.62
C ILE A 164 -14.40 -9.32 -0.26
N PHE A 165 -14.67 -10.62 -0.50
CA PHE A 165 -15.80 -11.06 -1.31
C PHE A 165 -17.12 -10.48 -0.77
N PHE A 166 -17.35 -10.62 0.53
CA PHE A 166 -18.57 -10.14 1.16
C PHE A 166 -18.69 -8.60 1.12
N ALA A 167 -17.58 -7.88 1.37
CA ALA A 167 -17.54 -6.42 1.30
C ALA A 167 -17.88 -5.89 -0.10
N LEU A 168 -17.29 -6.50 -1.14
CA LEU A 168 -17.59 -6.14 -2.53
C LEU A 168 -19.04 -6.42 -2.88
N PHE A 169 -19.57 -7.58 -2.45
CA PHE A 169 -20.95 -7.96 -2.70
C PHE A 169 -21.94 -6.99 -2.02
N VAL A 170 -21.70 -6.62 -0.75
CA VAL A 170 -22.50 -5.61 -0.04
C VAL A 170 -22.42 -4.25 -0.75
N GLY A 171 -21.22 -3.79 -1.11
CA GLY A 171 -21.04 -2.49 -1.75
C GLY A 171 -21.71 -2.39 -3.13
N ILE A 172 -21.65 -3.44 -3.95
CA ILE A 172 -22.33 -3.53 -5.25
C ILE A 172 -23.87 -3.49 -5.05
N LEU A 173 -24.39 -4.23 -4.06
CA LEU A 173 -25.83 -4.20 -3.76
C LEU A 173 -26.30 -2.84 -3.26
N LEU A 174 -25.53 -2.18 -2.39
CA LEU A 174 -25.85 -0.82 -1.92
C LEU A 174 -25.91 0.17 -3.08
N ALA A 175 -24.94 0.09 -3.99
CA ALA A 175 -24.94 0.90 -5.21
C ALA A 175 -26.15 0.61 -6.12
N ALA A 176 -26.49 -0.66 -6.31
CA ALA A 176 -27.62 -1.07 -7.14
C ALA A 176 -28.99 -0.66 -6.55
N MET A 177 -29.12 -0.67 -5.23
CA MET A 177 -30.36 -0.27 -4.53
C MET A 177 -30.51 1.26 -4.42
N GLY A 178 -29.42 2.01 -4.51
CA GLY A 178 -29.40 3.46 -4.54
C GLY A 178 -30.10 4.11 -3.33
N ASN A 179 -30.97 5.08 -3.59
CA ASN A 179 -31.62 5.87 -2.52
C ASN A 179 -32.44 5.05 -1.50
N ARG A 180 -32.85 3.82 -1.83
CA ARG A 180 -33.63 2.96 -0.95
C ARG A 180 -32.86 2.56 0.32
N VAL A 181 -31.53 2.56 0.25
CA VAL A 181 -30.63 2.14 1.33
C VAL A 181 -29.62 3.22 1.71
N SER A 182 -29.93 4.48 1.43
CA SER A 182 -29.04 5.62 1.66
C SER A 182 -28.53 5.70 3.10
N THR A 183 -29.33 5.34 4.09
CA THR A 183 -28.92 5.30 5.51
C THR A 183 -27.77 4.31 5.73
N VAL A 184 -27.86 3.11 5.15
CA VAL A 184 -26.80 2.08 5.28
C VAL A 184 -25.55 2.48 4.50
N ALA A 185 -25.71 3.03 3.30
CA ALA A 185 -24.60 3.56 2.50
C ALA A 185 -23.85 4.68 3.26
N ASN A 186 -24.58 5.62 3.84
CA ASN A 186 -24.03 6.70 4.67
C ASN A 186 -23.34 6.16 5.93
N PHE A 187 -23.91 5.12 6.57
CA PHE A 187 -23.28 4.46 7.71
C PHE A 187 -21.89 3.93 7.34
N PHE A 188 -21.75 3.19 6.24
CA PHE A 188 -20.45 2.68 5.82
C PHE A 188 -19.47 3.81 5.46
N SER A 189 -19.95 4.86 4.80
CA SER A 189 -19.12 6.03 4.49
C SER A 189 -18.59 6.69 5.77
N GLN A 190 -19.46 7.01 6.72
CA GLN A 190 -19.07 7.64 7.99
C GLN A 190 -18.19 6.72 8.85
N PHE A 191 -18.49 5.41 8.85
CA PHE A 191 -17.66 4.46 9.59
C PHE A 191 -16.28 4.29 8.97
N ASN A 192 -16.17 4.33 7.64
CA ASN A 192 -14.89 4.40 6.95
C ASN A 192 -14.07 5.65 7.34
N ASP A 193 -14.73 6.82 7.45
CA ASP A 193 -14.08 8.05 7.92
C ASP A 193 -13.54 7.90 9.36
N ILE A 194 -14.32 7.23 10.24
CA ILE A 194 -13.86 6.91 11.60
C ILE A 194 -12.63 6.00 11.56
N MET A 195 -12.63 4.95 10.73
CA MET A 195 -11.48 4.05 10.60
C MET A 195 -10.24 4.77 10.08
N MET A 196 -10.42 5.73 9.17
CA MET A 196 -9.35 6.59 8.67
C MET A 196 -8.76 7.45 9.79
N GLU A 197 -9.59 8.13 10.58
CA GLU A 197 -9.13 8.93 11.72
C GLU A 197 -8.45 8.07 12.79
N MET A 198 -8.95 6.86 13.06
CA MET A 198 -8.30 5.90 13.95
C MET A 198 -6.91 5.52 13.43
N THR A 199 -6.76 5.28 12.12
CA THR A 199 -5.47 5.00 11.50
C THR A 199 -4.50 6.17 11.70
N ILE A 200 -4.94 7.40 11.46
CA ILE A 200 -4.15 8.62 11.70
C ILE A 200 -3.77 8.74 13.18
N ALA A 201 -4.67 8.42 14.10
CA ALA A 201 -4.41 8.46 15.54
C ALA A 201 -3.35 7.42 15.94
N VAL A 202 -3.45 6.19 15.46
CA VAL A 202 -2.47 5.11 15.70
C VAL A 202 -1.11 5.50 15.11
N MET A 203 -1.08 6.10 13.92
CA MET A 203 0.16 6.56 13.27
C MET A 203 0.90 7.65 14.07
N LYS A 204 0.26 8.36 15.00
CA LYS A 204 0.95 9.27 15.92
C LYS A 204 1.90 8.54 16.87
N ALA A 205 1.64 7.26 17.17
CA ALA A 205 2.51 6.40 17.97
C ALA A 205 3.65 5.76 17.14
N ALA A 206 3.60 5.85 15.79
CA ALA A 206 4.58 5.23 14.90
C ALA A 206 6.04 5.58 15.21
N PRO A 207 6.44 6.82 15.58
CA PRO A 207 7.84 7.09 15.92
C PRO A 207 8.35 6.22 17.07
N VAL A 208 7.53 5.98 18.10
CA VAL A 208 7.91 5.13 19.25
C VAL A 208 7.96 3.66 18.83
N GLY A 209 6.92 3.19 18.12
CA GLY A 209 6.85 1.81 17.62
C GLY A 209 8.03 1.47 16.70
N VAL A 210 8.32 2.33 15.72
CA VAL A 210 9.44 2.17 14.78
C VAL A 210 10.77 2.16 15.49
N PHE A 211 11.02 3.10 16.41
CA PHE A 211 12.24 3.11 17.23
C PHE A 211 12.43 1.77 17.93
N CYS A 212 11.42 1.28 18.65
CA CYS A 212 11.51 0.05 19.43
C CYS A 212 11.71 -1.20 18.54
N LEU A 213 10.99 -1.28 17.42
CA LEU A 213 11.11 -2.41 16.49
C LEU A 213 12.49 -2.46 15.84
N ILE A 214 12.98 -1.34 15.35
CA ILE A 214 14.29 -1.24 14.71
C ILE A 214 15.41 -1.48 15.74
N ALA A 215 15.32 -0.87 16.94
CA ALA A 215 16.28 -1.10 18.00
C ALA A 215 16.33 -2.58 18.40
N LYS A 216 15.18 -3.25 18.54
CA LYS A 216 15.12 -4.70 18.82
C LYS A 216 15.77 -5.52 17.72
N THR A 217 15.48 -5.24 16.45
CA THR A 217 16.05 -5.96 15.29
C THR A 217 17.56 -5.84 15.27
N PHE A 218 18.09 -4.61 15.35
CA PHE A 218 19.55 -4.41 15.34
C PHE A 218 20.24 -4.87 16.63
N ALA A 219 19.53 -4.92 17.75
CA ALA A 219 20.07 -5.51 18.99
C ALA A 219 20.21 -7.03 18.90
N GLY A 220 19.32 -7.71 18.14
CA GLY A 220 19.39 -9.16 17.91
C GLY A 220 20.37 -9.57 16.82
N ILE A 221 20.34 -8.90 15.66
CA ILE A 221 21.06 -9.33 14.44
C ILE A 221 22.31 -8.47 14.17
N GLY A 222 22.44 -7.31 14.81
CA GLY A 222 23.54 -6.39 14.57
C GLY A 222 23.46 -5.73 13.20
N LEU A 223 24.63 -5.46 12.59
CA LEU A 223 24.71 -4.83 11.26
C LEU A 223 24.32 -5.77 10.11
N ASP A 224 24.16 -7.06 10.34
CA ASP A 224 23.81 -8.03 9.31
C ASP A 224 22.40 -7.79 8.75
N ALA A 225 21.50 -7.15 9.53
CA ALA A 225 20.19 -6.73 9.07
C ALA A 225 20.23 -5.58 8.05
N PHE A 226 21.31 -4.81 8.03
CA PHE A 226 21.37 -3.56 7.22
C PHE A 226 21.36 -3.83 5.71
N VAL A 227 22.16 -4.79 5.25
CA VAL A 227 22.27 -5.12 3.83
C VAL A 227 20.95 -5.67 3.25
N PRO A 228 20.26 -6.64 3.89
CA PRO A 228 18.95 -7.08 3.45
C PRO A 228 17.90 -5.97 3.39
N MET A 229 17.86 -5.07 4.39
CA MET A 229 16.95 -3.92 4.38
C MET A 229 17.22 -2.96 3.22
N LEU A 230 18.50 -2.68 2.90
CA LEU A 230 18.87 -1.89 1.72
C LEU A 230 18.50 -2.58 0.41
N LYS A 231 18.69 -3.89 0.31
CA LYS A 231 18.28 -4.67 -0.86
C LYS A 231 16.75 -4.63 -1.03
N TYR A 232 15.99 -4.76 0.06
CA TYR A 232 14.53 -4.61 0.03
C TYR A 232 14.13 -3.23 -0.50
N MET A 233 14.69 -2.17 0.10
CA MET A 233 14.41 -0.79 -0.33
C MET A 233 14.76 -0.57 -1.81
N GLY A 234 15.93 -1.04 -2.24
CA GLY A 234 16.37 -0.98 -3.64
C GLY A 234 15.44 -1.74 -4.58
N SER A 235 14.97 -2.92 -4.17
CA SER A 235 14.01 -3.72 -4.94
C SER A 235 12.67 -3.00 -5.14
N VAL A 236 12.14 -2.39 -4.08
CA VAL A 236 10.91 -1.59 -4.17
C VAL A 236 11.10 -0.38 -5.06
N ILE A 237 12.18 0.39 -4.87
CA ILE A 237 12.47 1.57 -5.69
C ILE A 237 12.63 1.19 -7.17
N LEU A 238 13.34 0.11 -7.46
CA LEU A 238 13.52 -0.38 -8.83
C LEU A 238 12.18 -0.80 -9.45
N ALA A 239 11.35 -1.54 -8.71
CA ALA A 239 10.04 -1.97 -9.20
C ALA A 239 9.10 -0.78 -9.44
N LEU A 240 9.10 0.22 -8.56
CA LEU A 240 8.36 1.48 -8.73
C LEU A 240 8.86 2.26 -9.96
N ALA A 241 10.18 2.31 -10.18
CA ALA A 241 10.76 2.97 -11.35
C ALA A 241 10.38 2.24 -12.65
N VAL A 242 10.43 0.92 -12.68
CA VAL A 242 10.00 0.12 -13.84
C VAL A 242 8.52 0.34 -14.12
N GLN A 243 7.66 0.31 -13.11
CA GLN A 243 6.22 0.56 -13.27
C GLN A 243 5.96 1.97 -13.84
N CYS A 244 6.60 2.99 -13.26
CA CYS A 244 6.37 4.39 -13.62
C CYS A 244 6.92 4.75 -15.00
N PHE A 245 8.18 4.38 -15.27
CA PHE A 245 8.92 4.86 -16.43
C PHE A 245 8.95 3.87 -17.61
N VAL A 246 8.61 2.60 -17.37
CA VAL A 246 8.53 1.59 -18.43
C VAL A 246 7.07 1.19 -18.66
N VAL A 247 6.42 0.55 -17.69
CA VAL A 247 5.09 -0.04 -17.87
C VAL A 247 4.06 1.01 -18.26
N TYR A 248 3.89 2.06 -17.44
CA TYR A 248 2.92 3.11 -17.74
C TYR A 248 3.22 3.86 -19.04
N GLN A 249 4.50 4.09 -19.35
CA GLN A 249 4.87 4.82 -20.55
C GLN A 249 4.68 3.98 -21.83
N VAL A 250 4.99 2.69 -21.76
CA VAL A 250 4.69 1.75 -22.86
C VAL A 250 3.19 1.68 -23.09
N MET A 251 2.38 1.54 -22.02
CA MET A 251 0.90 1.53 -22.15
C MET A 251 0.39 2.83 -22.74
N LEU A 252 0.85 3.99 -22.26
CA LEU A 252 0.49 5.29 -22.81
C LEU A 252 0.80 5.34 -24.31
N PHE A 253 2.02 4.97 -24.70
CA PHE A 253 2.42 5.01 -26.12
C PHE A 253 1.61 4.04 -26.99
N VAL A 254 1.44 2.80 -26.54
CA VAL A 254 0.71 1.76 -27.31
C VAL A 254 -0.75 2.16 -27.56
N PHE A 255 -1.44 2.62 -26.51
CA PHE A 255 -2.86 2.92 -26.60
C PHE A 255 -3.20 4.32 -27.14
N THR A 256 -2.24 5.27 -27.08
CA THR A 256 -2.53 6.67 -27.46
C THR A 256 -1.61 7.24 -28.52
N ARG A 257 -0.44 6.66 -28.76
CA ARG A 257 0.65 7.19 -29.61
C ARG A 257 1.17 8.56 -29.15
N LEU A 258 0.90 8.95 -27.90
CA LEU A 258 1.43 10.18 -27.31
C LEU A 258 2.88 9.98 -26.89
N ASN A 259 3.65 11.08 -26.88
CA ASN A 259 5.05 11.06 -26.44
C ASN A 259 5.13 10.89 -24.91
N PRO A 260 5.72 9.77 -24.39
CA PRO A 260 5.81 9.49 -22.96
C PRO A 260 6.65 10.53 -22.21
N PHE A 261 7.76 10.99 -22.77
CA PHE A 261 8.61 11.99 -22.10
C PHE A 261 7.90 13.32 -21.92
N LYS A 262 7.10 13.73 -22.90
CA LYS A 262 6.30 14.95 -22.82
C LYS A 262 5.22 14.82 -21.75
N PHE A 263 4.60 13.64 -21.63
CA PHE A 263 3.63 13.35 -20.57
C PHE A 263 4.27 13.47 -19.19
N ILE A 264 5.39 12.78 -18.94
CA ILE A 264 6.10 12.83 -17.67
C ILE A 264 6.51 14.27 -17.34
N LYS A 265 7.09 15.01 -18.29
CA LYS A 265 7.51 16.41 -18.07
C LYS A 265 6.35 17.29 -17.61
N LYS A 266 5.17 17.15 -18.23
CA LYS A 266 3.97 17.93 -17.87
C LYS A 266 3.36 17.50 -16.53
N PHE A 267 3.44 16.20 -16.19
CA PHE A 267 2.85 15.66 -14.97
C PHE A 267 3.80 15.67 -13.76
N PHE A 268 5.10 15.88 -13.99
CA PHE A 268 6.13 15.88 -12.95
C PHE A 268 5.84 16.77 -11.73
N PRO A 269 5.28 18.00 -11.87
CA PRO A 269 4.92 18.80 -10.70
C PRO A 269 3.88 18.13 -9.79
N VAL A 270 2.94 17.37 -10.36
CA VAL A 270 1.94 16.60 -9.61
C VAL A 270 2.61 15.44 -8.88
N MET A 271 3.52 14.73 -9.56
CA MET A 271 4.31 13.65 -8.94
C MET A 271 5.11 14.16 -7.73
N THR A 272 5.76 15.32 -7.88
CA THR A 272 6.53 15.94 -6.78
C THR A 272 5.62 16.35 -5.61
N PHE A 273 4.44 16.86 -5.90
CA PHE A 273 3.47 17.20 -4.87
C PHE A 273 2.97 15.95 -4.12
N ALA A 274 2.63 14.88 -4.85
CA ALA A 274 2.24 13.60 -4.28
C ALA A 274 3.34 12.99 -3.40
N PHE A 275 4.59 13.01 -3.89
CA PHE A 275 5.75 12.59 -3.13
C PHE A 275 5.86 13.35 -1.79
N SER A 276 5.65 14.66 -1.81
CA SER A 276 5.77 15.51 -0.61
C SER A 276 4.65 15.26 0.41
N THR A 277 3.43 14.99 -0.07
CA THR A 277 2.24 14.84 0.78
C THR A 277 2.00 13.41 1.23
N SER A 278 2.47 12.43 0.46
CA SER A 278 2.20 10.98 0.64
C SER A 278 0.69 10.67 0.74
N THR A 279 -0.15 11.42 0.03
CA THR A 279 -1.59 11.15 -0.03
C THR A 279 -2.15 11.43 -1.41
N SER A 280 -2.75 10.42 -2.04
CA SER A 280 -3.39 10.55 -3.34
C SER A 280 -4.56 11.54 -3.28
N ASN A 281 -5.33 11.54 -2.19
CA ASN A 281 -6.49 12.42 -2.03
C ASN A 281 -6.13 13.91 -2.10
N ALA A 282 -5.01 14.33 -1.49
CA ALA A 282 -4.56 15.71 -1.55
C ALA A 282 -4.12 16.16 -2.95
N THR A 283 -3.76 15.20 -3.84
CA THR A 283 -3.31 15.49 -5.21
C THR A 283 -4.45 15.59 -6.22
N ILE A 284 -5.65 15.13 -5.88
CA ILE A 284 -6.81 15.09 -6.79
C ILE A 284 -7.03 16.41 -7.53
N PRO A 285 -7.15 17.57 -6.85
CA PRO A 285 -7.41 18.83 -7.54
C PRO A 285 -6.29 19.23 -8.52
N LEU A 286 -5.03 19.04 -8.11
CA LEU A 286 -3.86 19.35 -8.94
C LEU A 286 -3.74 18.41 -10.14
N SER A 287 -4.05 17.12 -9.96
CA SER A 287 -4.08 16.12 -11.04
C SER A 287 -5.12 16.48 -12.10
N ILE A 288 -6.36 16.81 -11.67
CA ILE A 288 -7.45 17.19 -12.58
C ILE A 288 -7.09 18.47 -13.35
N ASP A 289 -6.56 19.49 -12.67
CA ASP A 289 -6.19 20.75 -13.31
C ASP A 289 -5.06 20.57 -14.35
N THR A 290 -4.04 19.78 -13.99
CA THR A 290 -2.91 19.46 -14.89
C THR A 290 -3.35 18.64 -16.10
N LEU A 291 -4.19 17.62 -15.89
CA LEU A 291 -4.75 16.82 -16.97
C LEU A 291 -5.57 17.66 -17.94
N TYR A 292 -6.40 18.56 -17.43
CA TYR A 292 -7.21 19.43 -18.25
C TYR A 292 -6.40 20.50 -18.99
N LYS A 293 -5.58 21.29 -18.26
CA LYS A 293 -4.91 22.46 -18.83
C LYS A 293 -3.63 22.14 -19.60
N LYS A 294 -2.88 21.11 -19.19
CA LYS A 294 -1.56 20.82 -19.78
C LYS A 294 -1.52 19.56 -20.63
N ILE A 295 -2.31 18.55 -20.29
CA ILE A 295 -2.33 17.27 -21.02
C ILE A 295 -3.45 17.25 -22.06
N GLY A 296 -4.56 17.96 -21.82
CA GLY A 296 -5.64 18.08 -22.78
C GLY A 296 -6.77 17.06 -22.60
N VAL A 297 -6.87 16.44 -21.44
CA VAL A 297 -8.00 15.57 -21.07
C VAL A 297 -9.21 16.43 -20.72
N SER A 298 -10.42 16.02 -21.12
CA SER A 298 -11.64 16.72 -20.74
C SER A 298 -11.83 16.72 -19.22
N LYS A 299 -12.32 17.85 -18.67
CA LYS A 299 -12.56 17.99 -17.24
C LYS A 299 -13.57 16.97 -16.71
N GLN A 300 -14.57 16.61 -17.54
CA GLN A 300 -15.59 15.63 -17.17
C GLN A 300 -14.98 14.24 -16.90
N ILE A 301 -14.08 13.75 -17.76
CA ILE A 301 -13.43 12.45 -17.58
C ILE A 301 -12.47 12.51 -16.41
N SER A 302 -11.60 13.52 -16.32
CA SER A 302 -10.62 13.62 -15.24
C SER A 302 -11.26 13.79 -13.86
N SER A 303 -12.38 14.53 -13.74
CA SER A 303 -13.11 14.69 -12.47
C SER A 303 -13.79 13.41 -12.01
N PHE A 304 -14.01 12.45 -12.89
CA PHE A 304 -14.53 11.13 -12.53
C PHE A 304 -13.41 10.12 -12.27
N THR A 305 -12.46 9.99 -13.19
CA THR A 305 -11.46 8.91 -13.13
C THR A 305 -10.40 9.13 -12.06
N ILE A 306 -9.98 10.37 -11.80
CA ILE A 306 -8.93 10.65 -10.79
C ILE A 306 -9.36 10.35 -9.36
N PRO A 307 -10.55 10.79 -8.87
CA PRO A 307 -11.04 10.37 -7.55
C PRO A 307 -11.25 8.86 -7.45
N LEU A 308 -11.72 8.22 -8.52
CA LEU A 308 -11.88 6.77 -8.60
C LEU A 308 -10.52 6.06 -8.48
N GLY A 309 -9.50 6.53 -9.19
CA GLY A 309 -8.14 6.01 -9.12
C GLY A 309 -7.52 6.14 -7.74
N ALA A 310 -7.70 7.30 -7.10
CA ALA A 310 -7.20 7.54 -5.75
C ALA A 310 -7.71 6.54 -4.69
N THR A 311 -8.77 5.77 -4.99
CA THR A 311 -9.35 4.74 -4.12
C THR A 311 -9.20 3.31 -4.64
N ILE A 312 -8.96 3.11 -5.94
CA ILE A 312 -8.93 1.77 -6.55
C ILE A 312 -7.53 1.43 -7.06
N ASN A 313 -6.79 2.39 -7.58
CA ASN A 313 -5.50 2.17 -8.23
C ASN A 313 -4.33 2.39 -7.27
N MET A 314 -3.91 1.32 -6.61
CA MET A 314 -2.81 1.35 -5.63
C MET A 314 -1.61 0.52 -6.09
N ASP A 315 -1.21 0.68 -7.36
CA ASP A 315 -0.11 -0.09 -7.99
C ASP A 315 1.20 -0.01 -7.19
N GLY A 316 1.58 1.17 -6.72
CA GLY A 316 2.79 1.34 -5.91
C GLY A 316 2.70 0.64 -4.56
N THR A 317 1.53 0.62 -3.93
CA THR A 317 1.28 -0.14 -2.69
C THR A 317 1.35 -1.64 -2.94
N SER A 318 0.76 -2.10 -4.03
CA SER A 318 0.80 -3.51 -4.44
C SER A 318 2.21 -3.97 -4.80
N ILE A 319 3.05 -3.10 -5.39
CA ILE A 319 4.48 -3.36 -5.61
C ILE A 319 5.20 -3.60 -4.28
N MET A 320 4.99 -2.72 -3.30
CA MET A 320 5.58 -2.91 -1.98
C MET A 320 5.15 -4.23 -1.36
N GLN A 321 3.87 -4.58 -1.45
CA GLN A 321 3.34 -5.86 -0.93
C GLN A 321 4.00 -7.05 -1.62
N GLY A 322 4.14 -7.04 -2.94
CA GLY A 322 4.80 -8.10 -3.70
C GLY A 322 6.27 -8.29 -3.31
N VAL A 323 7.03 -7.19 -3.19
CA VAL A 323 8.44 -7.25 -2.75
C VAL A 323 8.54 -7.69 -1.28
N ALA A 324 7.64 -7.20 -0.42
CA ALA A 324 7.62 -7.55 1.01
C ALA A 324 7.33 -9.04 1.25
N VAL A 325 6.40 -9.62 0.48
CA VAL A 325 6.11 -11.06 0.54
C VAL A 325 7.36 -11.88 0.24
N VAL A 326 8.08 -11.58 -0.85
CA VAL A 326 9.32 -12.28 -1.20
C VAL A 326 10.39 -12.07 -0.12
N PHE A 327 10.55 -10.84 0.34
CA PHE A 327 11.52 -10.49 1.38
C PHE A 327 11.27 -11.24 2.68
N ILE A 328 10.04 -11.22 3.17
CA ILE A 328 9.65 -11.89 4.43
C ILE A 328 9.75 -13.40 4.28
N ALA A 329 9.26 -13.98 3.18
CA ALA A 329 9.39 -15.40 2.92
C ALA A 329 10.86 -15.87 2.96
N GLN A 330 11.77 -15.11 2.32
CA GLN A 330 13.19 -15.41 2.32
C GLN A 330 13.84 -15.20 3.69
N ALA A 331 13.43 -14.17 4.44
CA ALA A 331 13.96 -13.87 5.77
C ALA A 331 13.64 -14.97 6.78
N TYR A 332 12.48 -15.61 6.66
CA TYR A 332 12.04 -16.72 7.49
C TYR A 332 12.31 -18.11 6.87
N GLY A 333 12.94 -18.16 5.69
CA GLY A 333 13.24 -19.43 5.01
C GLY A 333 12.01 -20.21 4.52
N ILE A 334 10.87 -19.52 4.29
CA ILE A 334 9.62 -20.11 3.81
C ILE A 334 9.59 -20.08 2.27
N PRO A 335 9.50 -21.24 1.58
CA PRO A 335 9.44 -21.26 0.13
C PRO A 335 8.08 -20.77 -0.39
N LEU A 336 8.08 -19.85 -1.36
CA LEU A 336 6.88 -19.41 -2.04
C LEU A 336 6.53 -20.40 -3.17
N THR A 337 5.40 -21.10 -3.02
CA THR A 337 4.87 -21.97 -4.05
C THR A 337 4.20 -21.15 -5.18
N PRO A 338 4.07 -21.72 -6.42
CA PRO A 338 3.32 -21.04 -7.49
C PRO A 338 1.87 -20.69 -7.08
N ALA A 339 1.23 -21.52 -6.26
CA ALA A 339 -0.11 -21.25 -5.72
C ALA A 339 -0.09 -20.05 -4.78
N ALA A 340 0.89 -19.95 -3.88
CA ALA A 340 1.06 -18.80 -3.01
C ALA A 340 1.30 -17.51 -3.83
N ILE A 341 2.12 -17.57 -4.88
CA ILE A 341 2.36 -16.44 -5.78
C ILE A 341 1.04 -15.98 -6.44
N ALA A 342 0.25 -16.91 -6.96
CA ALA A 342 -1.06 -16.61 -7.55
C ALA A 342 -2.02 -15.98 -6.51
N THR A 343 -2.02 -16.50 -5.27
CA THR A 343 -2.80 -15.93 -4.15
C THR A 343 -2.37 -14.50 -3.83
N VAL A 344 -1.05 -14.23 -3.78
CA VAL A 344 -0.53 -12.86 -3.57
C VAL A 344 -1.02 -11.91 -4.66
N ILE A 345 -0.92 -12.31 -5.94
CA ILE A 345 -1.38 -11.49 -7.07
C ILE A 345 -2.87 -11.19 -6.92
N ALA A 346 -3.69 -12.20 -6.68
CA ALA A 346 -5.13 -12.04 -6.53
C ALA A 346 -5.48 -11.16 -5.32
N THR A 347 -4.95 -11.47 -4.14
CA THR A 347 -5.27 -10.77 -2.89
C THR A 347 -4.82 -9.31 -2.93
N ALA A 348 -3.58 -9.04 -3.38
CA ALA A 348 -3.08 -7.66 -3.45
C ALA A 348 -3.80 -6.84 -4.53
N THR A 349 -4.17 -7.46 -5.67
CA THR A 349 -4.97 -6.78 -6.72
C THR A 349 -6.35 -6.41 -6.19
N ILE A 350 -7.03 -7.31 -5.48
CA ILE A 350 -8.35 -7.03 -4.92
C ILE A 350 -8.24 -6.05 -3.75
N ALA A 351 -7.20 -6.16 -2.92
CA ALA A 351 -6.94 -5.24 -1.83
C ALA A 351 -6.68 -3.81 -2.29
N SER A 352 -6.18 -3.61 -3.50
CA SER A 352 -6.00 -2.27 -4.07
C SER A 352 -7.34 -1.55 -4.22
N ILE A 353 -8.44 -2.29 -4.46
CA ILE A 353 -9.79 -1.75 -4.49
C ILE A 353 -10.20 -1.37 -3.06
N GLY A 354 -10.23 -0.11 -2.73
CA GLY A 354 -10.65 0.35 -1.41
C GLY A 354 -9.50 0.55 -0.42
N THR A 355 -8.25 0.40 -0.85
CA THR A 355 -7.13 0.90 -0.06
C THR A 355 -7.18 2.43 -0.06
N ALA A 356 -7.35 3.00 1.12
CA ALA A 356 -7.50 4.45 1.25
C ALA A 356 -6.22 5.21 0.85
N GLY A 357 -6.38 6.32 0.13
CA GLY A 357 -5.27 7.18 -0.32
C GLY A 357 -4.63 8.02 0.79
N VAL A 358 -4.34 7.41 1.95
CA VAL A 358 -3.70 8.05 3.11
C VAL A 358 -2.35 7.41 3.44
N PRO A 359 -1.47 8.15 4.13
CA PRO A 359 -0.13 7.69 4.43
C PRO A 359 -0.11 6.37 5.22
N SER A 360 0.81 5.47 4.84
CA SER A 360 1.13 4.20 5.54
C SER A 360 0.01 3.16 5.62
N VAL A 361 -1.13 3.35 4.94
CA VAL A 361 -2.20 2.34 4.88
C VAL A 361 -1.73 1.03 4.24
N GLY A 362 -0.71 1.10 3.37
CA GLY A 362 -0.12 -0.07 2.73
C GLY A 362 0.42 -1.12 3.69
N LEU A 363 0.90 -0.73 4.88
CA LEU A 363 1.35 -1.67 5.91
C LEU A 363 0.17 -2.45 6.53
N VAL A 364 -0.99 -1.81 6.65
CA VAL A 364 -2.21 -2.44 7.14
C VAL A 364 -2.66 -3.52 6.15
N THR A 365 -2.73 -3.16 4.87
CA THR A 365 -3.14 -4.11 3.82
C THR A 365 -2.06 -5.17 3.52
N LEU A 366 -0.79 -4.90 3.81
CA LEU A 366 0.29 -5.90 3.72
C LEU A 366 0.06 -7.05 4.71
N SER A 367 -0.38 -6.79 5.94
CA SER A 367 -0.65 -7.88 6.89
C SER A 367 -1.70 -8.85 6.36
N MET A 368 -2.69 -8.33 5.65
CA MET A 368 -3.69 -9.11 4.95
C MET A 368 -3.08 -10.03 3.88
N VAL A 369 -2.20 -9.49 3.03
CA VAL A 369 -1.55 -10.27 1.97
C VAL A 369 -0.65 -11.35 2.58
N LEU A 370 0.12 -11.05 3.63
CA LEU A 370 0.95 -12.03 4.32
C LEU A 370 0.13 -13.16 4.92
N THR A 371 -0.95 -12.83 5.64
CA THR A 371 -1.85 -13.83 6.23
C THR A 371 -2.46 -14.75 5.16
N SER A 372 -2.82 -14.20 3.99
CA SER A 372 -3.42 -15.00 2.90
C SER A 372 -2.52 -16.10 2.36
N VAL A 373 -1.21 -16.01 2.59
CA VAL A 373 -0.21 -17.00 2.15
C VAL A 373 0.55 -17.63 3.32
N GLY A 374 0.05 -17.46 4.55
CA GLY A 374 0.62 -18.09 5.74
C GLY A 374 1.99 -17.54 6.16
N LEU A 375 2.33 -16.31 5.80
CA LEU A 375 3.57 -15.67 6.20
C LEU A 375 3.41 -14.91 7.53
N PRO A 376 4.46 -14.90 8.38
CA PRO A 376 4.42 -14.19 9.66
C PRO A 376 4.25 -12.69 9.48
N THR A 377 3.26 -12.11 10.13
CA THR A 377 3.01 -10.65 10.10
C THR A 377 4.04 -9.85 10.88
N GLU A 378 4.77 -10.49 11.78
CA GLU A 378 5.92 -9.94 12.53
C GLU A 378 7.03 -9.44 11.58
N GLY A 379 7.13 -10.04 10.38
CA GLY A 379 8.04 -9.60 9.32
C GLY A 379 7.80 -8.14 8.87
N ILE A 380 6.61 -7.58 9.10
CA ILE A 380 6.31 -6.16 8.85
C ILE A 380 7.23 -5.25 9.66
N ALA A 381 7.63 -5.67 10.87
CA ALA A 381 8.53 -4.91 11.71
C ALA A 381 9.86 -4.56 11.02
N LEU A 382 10.38 -5.48 10.18
CA LEU A 382 11.64 -5.30 9.45
C LEU A 382 11.60 -4.15 8.45
N ILE A 383 10.45 -3.95 7.82
CA ILE A 383 10.28 -2.97 6.72
C ILE A 383 9.63 -1.67 7.18
N MET A 384 8.94 -1.67 8.32
CA MET A 384 8.16 -0.54 8.82
C MET A 384 8.99 0.73 9.00
N GLY A 385 10.26 0.57 9.43
CA GLY A 385 11.15 1.70 9.64
C GLY A 385 11.48 2.48 8.37
N ILE A 386 11.62 1.80 7.25
CA ILE A 386 11.97 2.40 5.95
C ILE A 386 10.75 2.69 5.08
N ASP A 387 9.56 2.22 5.48
CA ASP A 387 8.33 2.32 4.71
C ASP A 387 7.97 3.77 4.36
N ARG A 388 8.29 4.74 5.23
CA ARG A 388 7.87 6.13 5.01
C ARG A 388 8.44 6.76 3.74
N ILE A 389 9.70 6.49 3.41
CA ILE A 389 10.33 6.99 2.17
C ILE A 389 9.70 6.29 0.97
N LEU A 390 9.47 4.99 1.10
CA LEU A 390 8.83 4.19 0.06
C LEU A 390 7.39 4.62 -0.18
N ASP A 391 6.65 4.99 0.88
CA ASP A 391 5.27 5.49 0.80
C ASP A 391 5.17 6.79 -0.02
N MET A 392 6.13 7.70 0.12
CA MET A 392 6.22 8.92 -0.70
C MET A 392 6.38 8.58 -2.19
N LEU A 393 7.25 7.63 -2.53
CA LEU A 393 7.47 7.16 -3.90
C LEU A 393 6.25 6.41 -4.45
N ARG A 394 5.65 5.52 -3.64
CA ARG A 394 4.44 4.77 -4.00
C ARG A 394 3.30 5.70 -4.38
N THR A 395 3.08 6.74 -3.58
CA THR A 395 2.03 7.74 -3.85
C THR A 395 2.24 8.43 -5.19
N ALA A 396 3.48 8.84 -5.50
CA ALA A 396 3.79 9.45 -6.79
C ALA A 396 3.52 8.49 -7.97
N VAL A 397 3.80 7.19 -7.80
CA VAL A 397 3.53 6.16 -8.82
C VAL A 397 2.03 5.92 -8.98
N ASN A 398 1.27 5.81 -7.88
CA ASN A 398 -0.18 5.60 -7.91
C ASN A 398 -0.87 6.69 -8.74
N ILE A 399 -0.63 7.97 -8.41
CA ILE A 399 -1.27 9.08 -9.13
C ILE A 399 -0.79 9.21 -10.59
N THR A 400 0.40 8.70 -10.91
CA THR A 400 0.89 8.65 -12.29
C THR A 400 0.12 7.60 -13.08
N GLY A 401 -0.16 6.45 -12.49
CA GLY A 401 -1.04 5.43 -13.07
C GLY A 401 -2.45 5.94 -13.32
N ASP A 402 -3.03 6.67 -12.35
CA ASP A 402 -4.33 7.33 -12.51
C ASP A 402 -4.35 8.27 -13.73
N ALA A 403 -3.32 9.10 -13.87
CA ALA A 403 -3.22 10.07 -14.95
C ALA A 403 -3.01 9.40 -16.32
N VAL A 404 -2.22 8.33 -16.40
CA VAL A 404 -2.01 7.54 -17.61
C VAL A 404 -3.32 6.87 -18.04
N CYS A 405 -4.00 6.18 -17.13
CA CYS A 405 -5.30 5.57 -17.39
C CYS A 405 -6.32 6.60 -17.88
N THR A 406 -6.45 7.71 -17.16
CA THR A 406 -7.35 8.81 -17.51
C THR A 406 -7.07 9.34 -18.92
N THR A 407 -5.80 9.50 -19.29
CA THR A 407 -5.37 9.98 -20.61
C THR A 407 -5.74 8.98 -21.72
N ILE A 408 -5.50 7.68 -21.47
CA ILE A 408 -5.84 6.60 -22.40
C ILE A 408 -7.35 6.56 -22.63
N VAL A 409 -8.13 6.54 -21.56
CA VAL A 409 -9.59 6.48 -21.62
C VAL A 409 -10.14 7.72 -22.31
N ALA A 410 -9.65 8.92 -22.01
CA ALA A 410 -10.08 10.15 -22.65
C ALA A 410 -9.81 10.14 -24.16
N LYS A 411 -8.65 9.68 -24.60
CA LYS A 411 -8.30 9.59 -26.02
C LYS A 411 -9.18 8.58 -26.75
N GLN A 412 -9.47 7.43 -26.14
CA GLN A 412 -10.37 6.40 -26.69
C GLN A 412 -11.83 6.86 -26.78
N GLN A 413 -12.25 7.82 -25.95
CA GLN A 413 -13.60 8.39 -25.94
C GLN A 413 -13.74 9.65 -26.81
N GLY A 414 -12.66 10.07 -27.50
CA GLY A 414 -12.68 11.31 -28.29
C GLY A 414 -12.71 12.59 -27.44
N ALA A 415 -12.43 12.50 -26.14
CA ALA A 415 -12.48 13.60 -25.17
C ALA A 415 -11.06 14.12 -24.81
N PHE A 416 -10.18 14.12 -25.80
CA PHE A 416 -8.78 14.51 -25.67
C PHE A 416 -8.40 15.59 -26.68
N ASN A 417 -7.76 16.67 -26.22
CA ASN A 417 -7.30 17.76 -27.06
C ASN A 417 -5.80 17.65 -27.36
N GLU A 418 -5.46 17.20 -28.55
CA GLU A 418 -4.08 16.98 -28.96
C GLU A 418 -3.27 18.27 -29.06
N LYS A 419 -3.91 19.41 -29.44
CA LYS A 419 -3.24 20.71 -29.51
C LYS A 419 -2.75 21.15 -28.13
N THR A 420 -3.55 20.95 -27.09
CA THR A 420 -3.15 21.24 -25.70
C THR A 420 -1.99 20.35 -25.26
N PHE A 421 -1.96 19.08 -25.66
CA PHE A 421 -0.84 18.19 -25.36
C PHE A 421 0.44 18.63 -26.08
N GLN A 422 0.34 19.08 -27.33
CA GLN A 422 1.49 19.49 -28.13
C GLN A 422 2.03 20.88 -27.75
N ALA A 423 1.25 21.74 -27.13
CA ALA A 423 1.73 23.04 -26.65
C ALA A 423 2.86 22.87 -25.61
N ASP A 424 3.88 23.72 -25.68
CA ASP A 424 5.03 23.71 -24.77
C ASP A 424 4.82 24.64 -23.55
N ASN A 425 3.69 24.48 -22.85
CA ASN A 425 3.36 25.25 -21.65
C ASN A 425 3.84 24.54 -20.36
#